data_5879e01aa83ca63949d728c0b19dbc87
#
_entry.id   5879e01aa83ca63949d728c0b19dbc87
#
_cell.length_a   1.000
_cell.length_b   1.000
_cell.length_c   1.000
_cell.angle_alpha   90.00
_cell.angle_beta   90.00
_cell.angle_gamma   90.00
#
_symmetry.space_group_name_H-M   'P 1'
#
loop_
_entity.id
_entity.type
_entity.pdbx_description
1 polymer ?
#
loop_
_entity_poly.entity_id
_entity_poly.type
_entity_poly.pdbx_seq_one_letter_code
_entity_poly.pdbx_strand_id
1 'polypeptide(L)'
;MRKVIILLGCIVLSVPLYADRLDSLYRCIDEAISRADEFTQKKELQLDSLRTETRRAADIGKRYDATMRLYNAWRSYRNDSAIACLNRCILLADSMQRPGLKADCYIKMGLQHSAAGSYSEAMHYLNLIPRQQLNSGLLTDYYYAMSHLYGEMASYTHDEPLKSGYYQKSACYRDSLLILLPHDSDVWLRSQESRLYNDHDYKTALKVNDQRIRLAMPDTHEYAIAAYFRAMDYGGLGDKEEKKYWLAQSALCDIRNAVMDQASLWSLAAMLDGEGDAGRSYHYVEYSWACTSQFSAHVRSWTVSPVLTMINDNYKARLGRANTRLWILVALVSLLALLMAGMYLYVSRKRRQLAIARNMLKESNDQLVLRSQELAKANDHLKALNTQLSVLNTQLSESNRVKEEYIGKFFTLCSEYIDKLDQFRIKVNRKMRAHQTDDLFRISQNEEMKEEELAGLFANFDSIFLHLFPNFMADFNALLKPEHRILQTEQGKLPTDVRIVALIRLGIDDSSKIAEFLHYSPNTIYNYRARLKSKAIRREDFEDQVCLIGSAG
;
A
#
# COMPACT_ATOMS: atom_id res chain seq x y z
N MET A 1 15.82 -36.21 -32.01
CA MET A 1 16.44 -34.91 -31.73
C MET A 1 15.64 -33.70 -32.27
N ARG A 2 15.21 -33.62 -33.55
CA ARG A 2 14.44 -32.45 -34.06
C ARG A 2 13.12 -32.19 -33.33
N LYS A 3 12.33 -33.20 -32.90
CA LYS A 3 11.08 -33.01 -32.16
C LYS A 3 11.28 -32.52 -30.73
N VAL A 4 12.39 -32.83 -30.08
CA VAL A 4 12.74 -32.38 -28.73
C VAL A 4 13.20 -30.89 -28.75
N ILE A 5 13.91 -30.51 -29.82
CA ILE A 5 14.36 -29.11 -30.01
C ILE A 5 13.17 -28.18 -30.29
N ILE A 6 12.17 -28.67 -31.04
CA ILE A 6 10.94 -27.88 -31.30
C ILE A 6 10.11 -27.73 -30.01
N LEU A 7 10.03 -28.76 -29.16
CA LEU A 7 9.33 -28.71 -27.89
C LEU A 7 10.03 -27.76 -26.89
N LEU A 8 11.36 -27.80 -26.82
CA LEU A 8 12.15 -26.87 -26.03
C LEU A 8 12.08 -25.43 -26.57
N GLY A 9 12.06 -25.25 -27.89
CA GLY A 9 11.89 -23.93 -28.52
C GLY A 9 10.51 -23.28 -28.24
N CYS A 10 9.44 -24.10 -28.22
CA CYS A 10 8.11 -23.61 -27.87
C CYS A 10 7.99 -23.24 -26.38
N ILE A 11 8.66 -23.96 -25.48
CA ILE A 11 8.67 -23.66 -24.03
C ILE A 11 9.47 -22.38 -23.76
N VAL A 12 10.58 -22.15 -24.45
CA VAL A 12 11.42 -20.94 -24.26
C VAL A 12 10.76 -19.68 -24.86
N LEU A 13 9.91 -19.81 -25.88
CA LEU A 13 9.19 -18.68 -26.48
C LEU A 13 7.88 -18.34 -25.74
N SER A 14 7.29 -19.28 -25.01
CA SER A 14 6.05 -19.03 -24.26
C SER A 14 6.30 -18.37 -22.91
N VAL A 15 7.43 -18.60 -22.27
CA VAL A 15 7.77 -18.03 -20.95
C VAL A 15 7.88 -16.49 -20.98
N PRO A 16 8.59 -15.84 -21.94
CA PRO A 16 8.66 -14.37 -21.96
C PRO A 16 7.31 -13.69 -22.29
N LEU A 17 6.46 -14.32 -23.12
CA LEU A 17 5.15 -13.76 -23.47
C LEU A 17 4.19 -13.77 -22.28
N TYR A 18 4.29 -14.78 -21.42
CA TYR A 18 3.45 -14.94 -20.24
C TYR A 18 3.89 -14.02 -19.09
N ALA A 19 5.19 -13.88 -18.88
CA ALA A 19 5.75 -12.96 -17.90
C ALA A 19 5.40 -11.51 -18.25
N ASP A 20 5.40 -11.12 -19.52
CA ASP A 20 5.00 -9.79 -19.99
C ASP A 20 3.50 -9.54 -19.77
N ARG A 21 2.64 -10.57 -19.94
CA ARG A 21 1.19 -10.49 -19.69
C ARG A 21 0.87 -10.23 -18.21
N LEU A 22 1.52 -10.95 -17.29
CA LEU A 22 1.33 -10.77 -15.85
C LEU A 22 1.88 -9.44 -15.36
N ASP A 23 3.08 -9.05 -15.81
CA ASP A 23 3.71 -7.79 -15.40
C ASP A 23 2.94 -6.57 -15.92
N SER A 24 2.35 -6.66 -17.10
CA SER A 24 1.40 -5.66 -17.60
C SER A 24 0.17 -5.54 -16.71
N LEU A 25 -0.38 -6.67 -16.26
CA LEU A 25 -1.56 -6.68 -15.39
C LEU A 25 -1.25 -6.15 -13.99
N TYR A 26 -0.06 -6.46 -13.45
CA TYR A 26 0.38 -5.89 -12.18
C TYR A 26 0.56 -4.37 -12.26
N ARG A 27 1.09 -3.84 -13.35
CA ARG A 27 1.14 -2.38 -13.58
C ARG A 27 -0.25 -1.76 -13.62
N CYS A 28 -1.23 -2.44 -14.22
CA CYS A 28 -2.63 -1.99 -14.19
C CYS A 28 -3.22 -1.98 -12.77
N ILE A 29 -2.87 -2.96 -11.92
CA ILE A 29 -3.28 -2.98 -10.52
C ILE A 29 -2.60 -1.84 -9.76
N ASP A 30 -1.29 -1.64 -9.93
CA ASP A 30 -0.52 -0.57 -9.28
C ASP A 30 -1.13 0.81 -9.63
N GLU A 31 -1.46 1.03 -10.91
CA GLU A 31 -2.16 2.23 -11.37
C GLU A 31 -3.57 2.34 -10.78
N ALA A 32 -4.34 1.24 -10.76
CA ALA A 32 -5.69 1.25 -10.22
C ALA A 32 -5.69 1.56 -8.71
N ILE A 33 -4.75 1.03 -7.93
CA ILE A 33 -4.59 1.35 -6.51
C ILE A 33 -4.23 2.82 -6.33
N SER A 34 -3.33 3.37 -7.15
CA SER A 34 -2.96 4.80 -7.08
C SER A 34 -4.13 5.74 -7.39
N ARG A 35 -5.13 5.25 -8.13
CA ARG A 35 -6.37 5.97 -8.50
C ARG A 35 -7.59 5.51 -7.73
N ALA A 36 -7.43 4.74 -6.66
CA ALA A 36 -8.55 4.16 -5.91
C ALA A 36 -9.52 5.23 -5.37
N ASP A 37 -9.00 6.40 -5.01
CA ASP A 37 -9.83 7.53 -4.57
C ASP A 37 -10.80 8.02 -5.66
N GLU A 38 -10.42 7.98 -6.93
CA GLU A 38 -11.31 8.34 -8.04
C GLU A 38 -12.49 7.37 -8.16
N PHE A 39 -12.21 6.06 -8.04
CA PHE A 39 -13.25 5.03 -8.09
C PHE A 39 -14.17 5.11 -6.87
N THR A 40 -13.60 5.35 -5.70
CA THR A 40 -14.34 5.58 -4.46
C THR A 40 -15.22 6.83 -4.57
N GLN A 41 -14.72 7.93 -5.09
CA GLN A 41 -15.50 9.15 -5.31
C GLN A 41 -16.66 8.91 -6.28
N LYS A 42 -16.43 8.19 -7.38
CA LYS A 42 -17.48 7.80 -8.32
C LYS A 42 -18.56 6.96 -7.63
N LYS A 43 -18.15 6.03 -6.77
CA LYS A 43 -19.06 5.19 -5.97
C LYS A 43 -19.89 6.03 -5.01
N GLU A 44 -19.29 6.96 -4.30
CA GLU A 44 -19.99 7.86 -3.37
C GLU A 44 -21.00 8.76 -4.11
N LEU A 45 -20.66 9.28 -5.28
CA LEU A 45 -21.60 10.03 -6.12
C LEU A 45 -22.82 9.18 -6.53
N GLN A 46 -22.59 7.93 -6.91
CA GLN A 46 -23.68 6.99 -7.19
C GLN A 46 -24.56 6.76 -5.97
N LEU A 47 -23.95 6.56 -4.81
CA LEU A 47 -24.66 6.37 -3.54
C LEU A 47 -25.47 7.61 -3.13
N ASP A 48 -24.96 8.80 -3.31
CA ASP A 48 -25.68 10.05 -3.00
C ASP A 48 -26.86 10.27 -3.93
N SER A 49 -26.75 9.89 -5.21
CA SER A 49 -27.88 9.87 -6.14
C SER A 49 -28.99 8.93 -5.65
N LEU A 50 -28.62 7.69 -5.27
CA LEU A 50 -29.57 6.70 -4.76
C LEU A 50 -30.19 7.10 -3.40
N ARG A 51 -29.43 7.73 -2.51
CA ARG A 51 -29.94 8.31 -1.26
C ARG A 51 -30.99 9.39 -1.54
N THR A 52 -30.70 10.24 -2.52
CA THR A 52 -31.62 11.31 -2.92
C THR A 52 -32.90 10.74 -3.52
N GLU A 53 -32.78 9.72 -4.37
CA GLU A 53 -33.94 9.00 -4.92
C GLU A 53 -34.78 8.37 -3.80
N THR A 54 -34.14 7.70 -2.84
CA THR A 54 -34.83 7.10 -1.69
C THR A 54 -35.58 8.15 -0.85
N ARG A 55 -35.02 9.35 -0.66
CA ARG A 55 -35.68 10.43 0.08
C ARG A 55 -36.86 11.02 -0.68
N ARG A 56 -36.78 11.12 -2.01
CA ARG A 56 -37.81 11.72 -2.88
C ARG A 56 -38.95 10.76 -3.19
N ALA A 57 -38.78 9.45 -2.95
CA ALA A 57 -39.82 8.47 -3.22
C ALA A 57 -41.08 8.73 -2.37
N ALA A 58 -42.15 9.15 -3.01
CA ALA A 58 -43.40 9.54 -2.33
C ALA A 58 -44.22 8.31 -1.90
N ASP A 59 -44.22 7.25 -2.74
CA ASP A 59 -44.92 6.01 -2.47
C ASP A 59 -44.03 5.02 -1.69
N ILE A 60 -44.66 4.26 -0.80
CA ILE A 60 -43.97 3.30 0.07
C ILE A 60 -43.29 2.18 -0.73
N GLY A 61 -43.93 1.70 -1.82
CA GLY A 61 -43.38 0.70 -2.69
C GLY A 61 -42.15 1.22 -3.45
N LYS A 62 -42.26 2.40 -4.05
CA LYS A 62 -41.12 3.07 -4.71
C LYS A 62 -39.98 3.32 -3.74
N ARG A 63 -40.30 3.65 -2.48
CA ARG A 63 -39.28 3.84 -1.43
C ARG A 63 -38.60 2.53 -1.08
N TYR A 64 -39.32 1.42 -1.02
CA TYR A 64 -38.77 0.10 -0.85
C TYR A 64 -37.79 -0.23 -2.00
N ASP A 65 -38.21 -0.07 -3.25
CA ASP A 65 -37.40 -0.37 -4.43
C ASP A 65 -36.14 0.51 -4.48
N ALA A 66 -36.27 1.80 -4.20
CA ALA A 66 -35.14 2.72 -4.13
C ALA A 66 -34.16 2.34 -3.00
N THR A 67 -34.69 1.96 -1.81
CA THR A 67 -33.86 1.50 -0.69
C THR A 67 -33.17 0.18 -1.03
N MET A 68 -33.82 -0.71 -1.75
CA MET A 68 -33.22 -1.98 -2.21
C MET A 68 -32.13 -1.74 -3.26
N ARG A 69 -32.30 -0.78 -4.18
CA ARG A 69 -31.19 -0.36 -5.08
C ARG A 69 -30.03 0.23 -4.30
N LEU A 70 -30.31 1.03 -3.30
CA LEU A 70 -29.28 1.59 -2.40
C LEU A 70 -28.56 0.47 -1.62
N TYR A 71 -29.27 -0.53 -1.11
CA TYR A 71 -28.69 -1.75 -0.53
C TYR A 71 -27.73 -2.42 -1.51
N ASN A 72 -28.18 -2.69 -2.75
CA ASN A 72 -27.36 -3.34 -3.75
C ASN A 72 -26.05 -2.56 -4.06
N ALA A 73 -26.10 -1.24 -3.98
CA ALA A 73 -24.92 -0.41 -4.15
C ALA A 73 -23.97 -0.46 -2.92
N TRP A 74 -24.51 -0.67 -1.71
CA TRP A 74 -23.75 -0.77 -0.49
C TRP A 74 -23.15 -2.15 -0.20
N ARG A 75 -23.78 -3.23 -0.67
CA ARG A 75 -23.54 -4.61 -0.22
C ARG A 75 -22.08 -5.09 -0.28
N SER A 76 -21.31 -4.59 -1.25
CA SER A 76 -19.88 -4.91 -1.42
C SER A 76 -18.95 -3.75 -1.07
N TYR A 77 -19.51 -2.59 -0.66
CA TYR A 77 -18.76 -1.39 -0.36
C TYR A 77 -18.69 -1.09 1.15
N ARG A 78 -19.83 -1.16 1.86
CA ARG A 78 -19.90 -0.95 3.32
C ARG A 78 -21.01 -1.77 3.94
N ASN A 79 -20.65 -2.78 4.71
CA ASN A 79 -21.56 -3.75 5.29
C ASN A 79 -22.62 -3.13 6.22
N ASP A 80 -22.21 -2.26 7.14
CA ASP A 80 -23.13 -1.62 8.09
C ASP A 80 -24.23 -0.80 7.39
N SER A 81 -23.85 -0.10 6.32
CA SER A 81 -24.78 0.68 5.51
C SER A 81 -25.75 -0.21 4.73
N ALA A 82 -25.26 -1.35 4.25
CA ALA A 82 -26.10 -2.36 3.59
C ALA A 82 -27.13 -2.93 4.57
N ILE A 83 -26.70 -3.31 5.77
CA ILE A 83 -27.58 -3.80 6.86
C ILE A 83 -28.62 -2.75 7.24
N ALA A 84 -28.21 -1.47 7.36
CA ALA A 84 -29.13 -0.38 7.66
C ALA A 84 -30.21 -0.22 6.57
N CYS A 85 -29.86 -0.36 5.30
CA CYS A 85 -30.84 -0.36 4.20
C CYS A 85 -31.82 -1.52 4.30
N LEU A 86 -31.33 -2.73 4.59
CA LEU A 86 -32.18 -3.91 4.77
C LEU A 86 -33.14 -3.76 5.95
N ASN A 87 -32.68 -3.25 7.08
CA ASN A 87 -33.53 -2.96 8.22
C ASN A 87 -34.67 -2.00 7.84
N ARG A 88 -34.34 -0.98 7.05
CA ARG A 88 -35.35 -0.06 6.53
C ARG A 88 -36.33 -0.75 5.57
N CYS A 89 -35.84 -1.62 4.69
CA CYS A 89 -36.66 -2.42 3.79
C CYS A 89 -37.61 -3.36 4.55
N ILE A 90 -37.18 -3.95 5.66
CA ILE A 90 -38.00 -4.80 6.53
C ILE A 90 -39.19 -3.99 7.08
N LEU A 91 -38.94 -2.79 7.61
CA LEU A 91 -39.99 -1.92 8.13
C LEU A 91 -40.98 -1.48 7.04
N LEU A 92 -40.48 -1.19 5.83
CA LEU A 92 -41.33 -0.85 4.69
C LEU A 92 -42.15 -2.05 4.23
N ALA A 93 -41.58 -3.26 4.16
CA ALA A 93 -42.29 -4.50 3.81
C ALA A 93 -43.37 -4.83 4.85
N ASP A 94 -43.13 -4.62 6.12
CA ASP A 94 -44.12 -4.77 7.19
C ASP A 94 -45.28 -3.78 7.01
N SER A 95 -44.96 -2.52 6.76
CA SER A 95 -45.98 -1.47 6.53
C SER A 95 -46.83 -1.74 5.29
N MET A 96 -46.27 -2.42 4.28
CA MET A 96 -46.98 -2.85 3.09
C MET A 96 -47.72 -4.18 3.25
N GLN A 97 -47.54 -4.84 4.41
CA GLN A 97 -48.08 -6.20 4.63
C GLN A 97 -47.64 -7.21 3.55
N ARG A 98 -46.37 -7.10 3.09
CA ARG A 98 -45.79 -7.95 2.06
C ARG A 98 -44.79 -8.94 2.67
N PRO A 99 -45.25 -10.11 3.21
CA PRO A 99 -44.38 -11.09 3.87
C PRO A 99 -43.27 -11.63 2.97
N GLY A 100 -43.53 -11.75 1.66
CA GLY A 100 -42.52 -12.19 0.67
C GLY A 100 -41.36 -11.20 0.56
N LEU A 101 -41.61 -9.89 0.54
CA LEU A 101 -40.57 -8.87 0.52
C LEU A 101 -39.76 -8.87 1.83
N LYS A 102 -40.43 -9.13 2.96
CA LYS A 102 -39.75 -9.27 4.26
C LYS A 102 -38.87 -10.52 4.29
N ALA A 103 -39.33 -11.63 3.77
CA ALA A 103 -38.53 -12.84 3.67
C ALA A 103 -37.30 -12.63 2.76
N ASP A 104 -37.44 -11.92 1.63
CA ASP A 104 -36.33 -11.52 0.78
C ASP A 104 -35.29 -10.68 1.55
N CYS A 105 -35.72 -9.72 2.34
CA CYS A 105 -34.84 -8.92 3.19
C CYS A 105 -34.11 -9.80 4.22
N TYR A 106 -34.79 -10.76 4.85
CA TYR A 106 -34.17 -11.67 5.82
C TYR A 106 -33.13 -12.58 5.15
N ILE A 107 -33.38 -13.07 3.94
CA ILE A 107 -32.39 -13.82 3.15
C ILE A 107 -31.14 -12.98 2.91
N LYS A 108 -31.32 -11.73 2.47
CA LYS A 108 -30.23 -10.79 2.23
C LYS A 108 -29.48 -10.40 3.51
N MET A 109 -30.18 -10.26 4.66
CA MET A 109 -29.56 -10.10 5.98
C MET A 109 -28.69 -11.30 6.33
N GLY A 110 -29.19 -12.52 6.10
CA GLY A 110 -28.42 -13.74 6.28
C GLY A 110 -27.13 -13.75 5.47
N LEU A 111 -27.20 -13.40 4.20
CA LEU A 111 -26.02 -13.29 3.31
C LEU A 111 -25.05 -12.21 3.78
N GLN A 112 -25.56 -11.03 4.15
CA GLN A 112 -24.72 -9.90 4.55
C GLN A 112 -23.99 -10.15 5.87
N HIS A 113 -24.69 -10.73 6.85
CA HIS A 113 -24.09 -11.15 8.12
C HIS A 113 -23.12 -12.33 7.92
N SER A 114 -23.43 -13.26 7.04
CA SER A 114 -22.52 -14.37 6.71
C SER A 114 -21.21 -13.85 6.09
N ALA A 115 -21.28 -12.91 5.14
CA ALA A 115 -20.09 -12.29 4.53
C ALA A 115 -19.25 -11.50 5.54
N ALA A 116 -19.90 -10.92 6.57
CA ALA A 116 -19.20 -10.24 7.65
C ALA A 116 -18.63 -11.17 8.73
N GLY A 117 -19.03 -12.44 8.74
CA GLY A 117 -18.66 -13.43 9.76
C GLY A 117 -19.53 -13.41 11.02
N SER A 118 -20.63 -12.68 11.02
CA SER A 118 -21.63 -12.66 12.09
C SER A 118 -22.61 -13.85 11.90
N TYR A 119 -22.12 -15.07 12.10
CA TYR A 119 -22.88 -16.28 11.74
C TYR A 119 -24.11 -16.51 12.61
N SER A 120 -24.10 -16.08 13.87
CA SER A 120 -25.24 -16.18 14.75
C SER A 120 -26.39 -15.29 14.31
N GLU A 121 -26.09 -14.07 13.89
CA GLU A 121 -27.05 -13.12 13.34
C GLU A 121 -27.55 -13.59 11.97
N ALA A 122 -26.67 -14.09 11.12
CA ALA A 122 -27.07 -14.70 9.85
C ALA A 122 -28.08 -15.83 10.06
N MET A 123 -27.78 -16.74 10.98
CA MET A 123 -28.67 -17.86 11.32
C MET A 123 -29.99 -17.37 11.94
N HIS A 124 -29.93 -16.33 12.80
CA HIS A 124 -31.12 -15.73 13.39
C HIS A 124 -32.10 -15.27 12.30
N TYR A 125 -31.65 -14.43 11.37
CA TYR A 125 -32.51 -13.92 10.31
C TYR A 125 -33.06 -15.01 9.39
N LEU A 126 -32.25 -16.01 9.02
CA LEU A 126 -32.67 -17.11 8.18
C LEU A 126 -33.69 -18.03 8.87
N ASN A 127 -33.60 -18.18 10.20
CA ASN A 127 -34.58 -18.95 10.98
C ASN A 127 -35.92 -18.23 11.18
N LEU A 128 -35.99 -16.89 11.00
CA LEU A 128 -37.26 -16.17 11.01
C LEU A 128 -38.15 -16.44 9.81
N ILE A 129 -37.63 -17.12 8.79
CA ILE A 129 -38.32 -17.33 7.52
C ILE A 129 -39.18 -18.59 7.56
N PRO A 130 -40.52 -18.48 7.38
CA PRO A 130 -41.38 -19.65 7.30
C PRO A 130 -41.27 -20.32 5.92
N ARG A 131 -40.37 -21.31 5.82
CA ARG A 131 -40.02 -21.96 4.53
C ARG A 131 -41.21 -22.46 3.71
N GLN A 132 -42.26 -22.94 4.35
CA GLN A 132 -43.47 -23.46 3.68
C GLN A 132 -44.25 -22.38 2.92
N GLN A 133 -44.00 -21.11 3.20
CA GLN A 133 -44.69 -19.97 2.58
C GLN A 133 -43.86 -19.29 1.49
N LEU A 134 -42.63 -19.76 1.24
CA LEU A 134 -41.78 -19.22 0.22
C LEU A 134 -42.24 -19.68 -1.16
N ASN A 135 -42.29 -18.73 -2.10
CA ASN A 135 -42.42 -19.08 -3.53
C ASN A 135 -41.10 -19.68 -4.04
N SER A 136 -41.14 -20.27 -5.23
CA SER A 136 -39.99 -20.95 -5.85
C SER A 136 -38.72 -20.07 -5.88
N GLY A 137 -38.83 -18.77 -6.25
CA GLY A 137 -37.69 -17.86 -6.32
C GLY A 137 -37.06 -17.57 -4.96
N LEU A 138 -37.88 -17.24 -3.97
CA LEU A 138 -37.38 -17.00 -2.60
C LEU A 138 -36.84 -18.27 -1.94
N LEU A 139 -37.37 -19.44 -2.30
CA LEU A 139 -36.89 -20.72 -1.80
C LEU A 139 -35.48 -21.02 -2.35
N THR A 140 -35.22 -20.72 -3.62
CA THR A 140 -33.88 -20.84 -4.20
C THR A 140 -32.89 -19.88 -3.52
N ASP A 141 -33.27 -18.61 -3.31
CA ASP A 141 -32.46 -17.61 -2.64
C ASP A 141 -32.16 -18.03 -1.17
N TYR A 142 -33.15 -18.59 -0.49
CA TYR A 142 -32.99 -19.14 0.86
C TYR A 142 -31.97 -20.30 0.88
N TYR A 143 -32.09 -21.26 -0.04
CA TYR A 143 -31.14 -22.36 -0.11
C TYR A 143 -29.73 -21.90 -0.46
N TYR A 144 -29.61 -20.91 -1.34
CA TYR A 144 -28.34 -20.27 -1.62
C TYR A 144 -27.73 -19.63 -0.34
N ALA A 145 -28.52 -18.86 0.40
CA ALA A 145 -28.07 -18.21 1.62
C ALA A 145 -27.64 -19.23 2.71
N MET A 146 -28.41 -20.31 2.88
CA MET A 146 -28.07 -21.37 3.83
C MET A 146 -26.82 -22.14 3.43
N SER A 147 -26.68 -22.46 2.13
CA SER A 147 -25.47 -23.10 1.60
C SER A 147 -24.25 -22.20 1.79
N HIS A 148 -24.38 -20.91 1.49
CA HIS A 148 -23.33 -19.93 1.69
C HIS A 148 -22.92 -19.81 3.17
N LEU A 149 -23.89 -19.64 4.08
CA LEU A 149 -23.64 -19.53 5.52
C LEU A 149 -22.88 -20.74 6.06
N TYR A 150 -23.35 -21.95 5.76
CA TYR A 150 -22.67 -23.15 6.24
C TYR A 150 -21.31 -23.36 5.56
N GLY A 151 -21.12 -22.93 4.32
CA GLY A 151 -19.84 -22.93 3.64
C GLY A 151 -18.83 -22.00 4.31
N GLU A 152 -19.25 -20.77 4.65
CA GLU A 152 -18.44 -19.82 5.39
C GLU A 152 -18.08 -20.37 6.80
N MET A 153 -19.07 -20.87 7.53
CA MET A 153 -18.83 -21.50 8.85
C MET A 153 -17.81 -22.65 8.76
N ALA A 154 -17.91 -23.49 7.73
CA ALA A 154 -16.96 -24.58 7.51
C ALA A 154 -15.56 -24.07 7.20
N SER A 155 -15.43 -23.03 6.39
CA SER A 155 -14.15 -22.48 5.97
C SER A 155 -13.35 -21.85 7.13
N TYR A 156 -14.06 -21.31 8.13
CA TYR A 156 -13.44 -20.65 9.28
C TYR A 156 -13.46 -21.46 10.58
N THR A 157 -14.01 -22.68 10.59
CA THR A 157 -14.02 -23.57 11.74
C THR A 157 -12.77 -24.45 11.75
N HIS A 158 -12.04 -24.47 12.87
CA HIS A 158 -10.85 -25.31 13.06
C HIS A 158 -11.16 -26.68 13.68
N ASP A 159 -12.34 -26.86 14.23
CA ASP A 159 -12.82 -28.16 14.77
C ASP A 159 -13.27 -29.04 13.59
N GLU A 160 -12.51 -30.10 13.29
CA GLU A 160 -12.76 -30.94 12.11
C GLU A 160 -14.13 -31.62 12.08
N PRO A 161 -14.69 -32.15 13.20
CA PRO A 161 -16.05 -32.67 13.25
C PRO A 161 -17.10 -31.61 12.90
N LEU A 162 -17.01 -30.42 13.47
CA LEU A 162 -17.92 -29.29 13.16
C LEU A 162 -17.78 -28.83 11.73
N LYS A 163 -16.57 -28.69 11.25
CA LYS A 163 -16.24 -28.31 9.88
C LYS A 163 -16.86 -29.27 8.87
N SER A 164 -16.67 -30.58 9.07
CA SER A 164 -17.28 -31.62 8.24
C SER A 164 -18.81 -31.53 8.25
N GLY A 165 -19.41 -31.34 9.43
CA GLY A 165 -20.87 -31.19 9.61
C GLY A 165 -21.40 -29.94 8.86
N TYR A 166 -20.67 -28.84 8.88
CA TYR A 166 -21.04 -27.63 8.16
C TYR A 166 -20.90 -27.83 6.65
N TYR A 167 -19.84 -28.47 6.16
CA TYR A 167 -19.71 -28.80 4.71
C TYR A 167 -20.86 -29.69 4.23
N GLN A 168 -21.24 -30.70 5.01
CA GLN A 168 -22.39 -31.55 4.67
C GLN A 168 -23.69 -30.75 4.57
N LYS A 169 -23.97 -29.87 5.54
CA LYS A 169 -25.15 -28.99 5.50
C LYS A 169 -25.12 -28.05 4.31
N SER A 170 -23.97 -27.43 4.04
CA SER A 170 -23.78 -26.59 2.85
C SER A 170 -24.07 -27.35 1.56
N ALA A 171 -23.56 -28.58 1.44
CA ALA A 171 -23.80 -29.45 0.30
C ALA A 171 -25.29 -29.79 0.14
N CYS A 172 -25.99 -30.19 1.23
CA CYS A 172 -27.42 -30.49 1.17
C CYS A 172 -28.28 -29.32 0.63
N TYR A 173 -28.00 -28.09 1.12
CA TYR A 173 -28.69 -26.91 0.63
C TYR A 173 -28.34 -26.58 -0.82
N ARG A 174 -27.07 -26.71 -1.21
CA ARG A 174 -26.61 -26.53 -2.58
C ARG A 174 -27.23 -27.54 -3.54
N ASP A 175 -27.33 -28.79 -3.15
CA ASP A 175 -27.95 -29.83 -3.98
C ASP A 175 -29.46 -29.56 -4.18
N SER A 176 -30.15 -29.12 -3.11
CA SER A 176 -31.54 -28.66 -3.20
C SER A 176 -31.71 -27.46 -4.14
N LEU A 177 -30.75 -26.51 -4.11
CA LEU A 177 -30.71 -25.35 -4.98
C LEU A 177 -30.51 -25.75 -6.44
N LEU A 178 -29.55 -26.65 -6.72
CA LEU A 178 -29.23 -27.12 -8.08
C LEU A 178 -30.41 -27.83 -8.77
N ILE A 179 -31.28 -28.46 -7.99
CA ILE A 179 -32.50 -29.11 -8.53
C ILE A 179 -33.53 -28.07 -8.98
N LEU A 180 -33.63 -26.93 -8.32
CA LEU A 180 -34.68 -25.93 -8.53
C LEU A 180 -34.31 -24.87 -9.58
N LEU A 181 -33.07 -24.67 -9.89
CA LEU A 181 -32.60 -23.62 -10.78
C LEU A 181 -32.42 -24.09 -12.21
N PRO A 182 -32.66 -23.22 -13.20
CA PRO A 182 -32.27 -23.47 -14.59
C PRO A 182 -30.74 -23.65 -14.71
N HIS A 183 -30.31 -24.62 -15.49
CA HIS A 183 -28.91 -25.02 -15.64
C HIS A 183 -28.01 -23.95 -16.29
N ASP A 184 -28.59 -22.93 -16.90
CA ASP A 184 -27.91 -21.80 -17.55
C ASP A 184 -27.87 -20.53 -16.68
N SER A 185 -28.52 -20.54 -15.52
CA SER A 185 -28.49 -19.41 -14.59
C SER A 185 -27.12 -19.25 -13.91
N ASP A 186 -26.68 -18.01 -13.71
CA ASP A 186 -25.37 -17.74 -13.01
C ASP A 186 -25.33 -18.41 -11.64
N VAL A 187 -26.43 -18.37 -10.87
CA VAL A 187 -26.50 -18.99 -9.55
C VAL A 187 -26.36 -20.52 -9.63
N TRP A 188 -26.94 -21.16 -10.63
CA TRP A 188 -26.75 -22.59 -10.86
C TRP A 188 -25.30 -22.92 -11.21
N LEU A 189 -24.75 -22.18 -12.18
CA LEU A 189 -23.35 -22.37 -12.63
C LEU A 189 -22.38 -22.17 -11.48
N ARG A 190 -22.56 -21.13 -10.68
CA ARG A 190 -21.75 -20.87 -9.48
C ARG A 190 -21.83 -22.01 -8.46
N SER A 191 -23.04 -22.49 -8.21
CA SER A 191 -23.25 -23.57 -7.24
C SER A 191 -22.69 -24.90 -7.73
N GLN A 192 -22.82 -25.17 -9.03
CA GLN A 192 -22.25 -26.34 -9.70
C GLN A 192 -20.70 -26.30 -9.68
N GLU A 193 -20.10 -25.14 -9.99
CA GLU A 193 -18.65 -24.93 -9.92
C GLU A 193 -18.15 -25.18 -8.49
N SER A 194 -18.81 -24.59 -7.47
CA SER A 194 -18.47 -24.82 -6.07
C SER A 194 -18.57 -26.29 -5.66
N ARG A 195 -19.55 -27.03 -6.20
CA ARG A 195 -19.67 -28.49 -5.98
C ARG A 195 -18.45 -29.22 -6.56
N LEU A 196 -18.16 -28.97 -7.83
CA LEU A 196 -17.04 -29.61 -8.53
C LEU A 196 -15.69 -29.27 -7.90
N TYR A 197 -15.51 -28.04 -7.44
CA TYR A 197 -14.33 -27.63 -6.69
C TYR A 197 -14.15 -28.44 -5.41
N ASN A 198 -15.23 -28.61 -4.62
CA ASN A 198 -15.20 -29.40 -3.40
C ASN A 198 -14.98 -30.89 -3.65
N ASP A 199 -15.45 -31.40 -4.80
CA ASP A 199 -15.24 -32.77 -5.26
C ASP A 199 -13.85 -32.96 -5.91
N HIS A 200 -13.01 -31.91 -5.93
CA HIS A 200 -11.67 -31.86 -6.55
C HIS A 200 -11.67 -32.10 -8.08
N ASP A 201 -12.83 -31.96 -8.75
CA ASP A 201 -12.92 -32.00 -10.22
C ASP A 201 -12.74 -30.61 -10.82
N TYR A 202 -11.56 -30.05 -10.63
CA TYR A 202 -11.20 -28.71 -11.09
C TYR A 202 -11.28 -28.53 -12.62
N LYS A 203 -11.03 -29.62 -13.38
CA LYS A 203 -11.12 -29.55 -14.85
C LYS A 203 -12.55 -29.34 -15.33
N THR A 204 -13.51 -30.00 -14.70
CA THR A 204 -14.94 -29.79 -15.02
C THR A 204 -15.43 -28.47 -14.44
N ALA A 205 -14.93 -28.05 -13.27
CA ALA A 205 -15.20 -26.74 -12.69
C ALA A 205 -14.80 -25.61 -13.66
N LEU A 206 -13.62 -25.67 -14.26
CA LEU A 206 -13.16 -24.70 -15.27
C LEU A 206 -14.11 -24.62 -16.49
N LYS A 207 -14.66 -25.75 -16.97
CA LYS A 207 -15.64 -25.74 -18.08
C LYS A 207 -16.95 -25.03 -17.70
N VAL A 208 -17.38 -25.18 -16.45
CA VAL A 208 -18.52 -24.44 -15.90
C VAL A 208 -18.18 -22.97 -15.77
N ASN A 209 -17.00 -22.67 -15.25
CA ASN A 209 -16.50 -21.29 -15.15
C ASN A 209 -16.37 -20.60 -16.51
N ASP A 210 -15.99 -21.31 -17.58
CA ASP A 210 -15.99 -20.76 -18.95
C ASP A 210 -17.35 -20.21 -19.37
N GLN A 211 -18.43 -20.81 -18.90
CA GLN A 211 -19.78 -20.29 -19.16
C GLN A 211 -20.05 -19.04 -18.34
N ARG A 212 -19.65 -19.03 -17.06
CA ARG A 212 -19.80 -17.87 -16.17
C ARG A 212 -19.03 -16.64 -16.68
N ILE A 213 -17.76 -16.82 -17.07
CA ILE A 213 -16.94 -15.75 -17.64
C ILE A 213 -17.56 -15.16 -18.91
N ARG A 214 -18.19 -15.99 -19.75
CA ARG A 214 -18.89 -15.51 -20.96
C ARG A 214 -20.18 -14.75 -20.66
N LEU A 215 -20.89 -15.10 -19.58
CA LEU A 215 -22.11 -14.41 -19.16
C LEU A 215 -21.81 -13.11 -18.41
N ALA A 216 -20.72 -13.05 -17.67
CA ALA A 216 -20.34 -11.86 -16.91
C ALA A 216 -19.82 -10.76 -17.84
N MET A 217 -20.30 -9.55 -17.66
CA MET A 217 -19.75 -8.39 -18.38
C MET A 217 -18.32 -8.12 -17.88
N PRO A 218 -17.35 -7.95 -18.79
CA PRO A 218 -16.00 -7.57 -18.41
C PRO A 218 -15.97 -6.31 -17.53
N ASP A 219 -14.99 -6.23 -16.66
CA ASP A 219 -14.76 -5.09 -15.76
C ASP A 219 -15.91 -4.82 -14.76
N THR A 220 -16.69 -5.86 -14.43
CA THR A 220 -17.74 -5.82 -13.39
C THR A 220 -17.36 -6.65 -12.18
N HIS A 221 -18.04 -6.44 -11.05
CA HIS A 221 -17.86 -7.25 -9.85
C HIS A 221 -18.26 -8.72 -10.07
N GLU A 222 -19.30 -8.99 -10.89
CA GLU A 222 -19.70 -10.34 -11.28
C GLU A 222 -18.58 -11.07 -12.04
N TYR A 223 -17.89 -10.36 -12.94
CA TYR A 223 -16.70 -10.87 -13.61
C TYR A 223 -15.57 -11.14 -12.63
N ALA A 224 -15.35 -10.23 -11.69
CA ALA A 224 -14.33 -10.40 -10.64
C ALA A 224 -14.57 -11.67 -9.82
N ILE A 225 -15.82 -11.93 -9.43
CA ILE A 225 -16.21 -13.16 -8.71
C ILE A 225 -15.90 -14.40 -9.55
N ALA A 226 -16.31 -14.42 -10.84
CA ALA A 226 -16.05 -15.55 -11.71
C ALA A 226 -14.54 -15.78 -11.91
N ALA A 227 -13.75 -14.71 -12.07
CA ALA A 227 -12.30 -14.77 -12.18
C ALA A 227 -11.63 -15.29 -10.90
N TYR A 228 -12.14 -14.92 -9.74
CA TYR A 228 -11.65 -15.44 -8.45
C TYR A 228 -11.82 -16.95 -8.34
N PHE A 229 -13.03 -17.48 -8.66
CA PHE A 229 -13.26 -18.92 -8.62
C PHE A 229 -12.40 -19.65 -9.65
N ARG A 230 -12.22 -19.09 -10.84
CA ARG A 230 -11.30 -19.62 -11.85
C ARG A 230 -9.86 -19.72 -11.33
N ALA A 231 -9.43 -18.71 -10.60
CA ALA A 231 -8.11 -18.76 -9.95
C ALA A 231 -8.02 -19.88 -8.90
N MET A 232 -9.11 -20.14 -8.17
CA MET A 232 -9.14 -21.25 -7.21
C MET A 232 -9.07 -22.60 -7.91
N ASP A 233 -9.77 -22.79 -9.02
CA ASP A 233 -9.73 -24.02 -9.82
C ASP A 233 -8.34 -24.28 -10.38
N TYR A 234 -7.65 -23.25 -10.95
CA TYR A 234 -6.26 -23.38 -11.37
C TYR A 234 -5.31 -23.66 -10.20
N GLY A 235 -5.60 -23.09 -9.04
CA GLY A 235 -4.89 -23.41 -7.81
C GLY A 235 -5.01 -24.89 -7.41
N GLY A 236 -6.20 -25.47 -7.54
CA GLY A 236 -6.46 -26.90 -7.35
C GLY A 236 -5.72 -27.78 -8.33
N LEU A 237 -5.53 -27.33 -9.57
CA LEU A 237 -4.72 -27.99 -10.59
C LEU A 237 -3.20 -27.80 -10.39
N GLY A 238 -2.78 -26.94 -9.47
CA GLY A 238 -1.37 -26.62 -9.23
C GLY A 238 -0.77 -25.61 -10.23
N ASP A 239 -1.59 -25.02 -11.11
CA ASP A 239 -1.16 -24.00 -12.05
C ASP A 239 -1.09 -22.63 -11.39
N LYS A 240 0.09 -22.31 -10.88
CA LYS A 240 0.35 -21.06 -10.14
C LYS A 240 0.27 -19.83 -11.04
N GLU A 241 0.68 -19.94 -12.30
CA GLU A 241 0.71 -18.79 -13.22
C GLU A 241 -0.71 -18.37 -13.62
N GLU A 242 -1.54 -19.32 -14.04
CA GLU A 242 -2.95 -19.03 -14.33
C GLU A 242 -3.68 -18.58 -13.06
N LYS A 243 -3.40 -19.17 -11.90
CA LYS A 243 -3.95 -18.71 -10.63
C LYS A 243 -3.63 -17.23 -10.40
N LYS A 244 -2.37 -16.81 -10.51
CA LYS A 244 -1.97 -15.41 -10.34
C LYS A 244 -2.67 -14.49 -11.35
N TYR A 245 -2.72 -14.92 -12.60
CA TYR A 245 -3.37 -14.14 -13.65
C TYR A 245 -4.84 -13.86 -13.32
N TRP A 246 -5.58 -14.89 -12.94
CA TRP A 246 -7.01 -14.75 -12.64
C TRP A 246 -7.28 -14.04 -11.31
N LEU A 247 -6.42 -14.21 -10.31
CA LEU A 247 -6.45 -13.38 -9.10
C LEU A 247 -6.23 -11.90 -9.43
N ALA A 248 -5.26 -11.60 -10.30
CA ALA A 248 -4.96 -10.23 -10.71
C ALA A 248 -6.12 -9.60 -11.51
N GLN A 249 -6.74 -10.36 -12.41
CA GLN A 249 -7.95 -9.91 -13.14
C GLN A 249 -9.09 -9.59 -12.19
N SER A 250 -9.37 -10.48 -11.24
CA SER A 250 -10.40 -10.30 -10.23
C SER A 250 -10.12 -9.05 -9.37
N ALA A 251 -8.89 -8.92 -8.86
CA ALA A 251 -8.49 -7.78 -8.04
C ALA A 251 -8.61 -6.45 -8.78
N LEU A 252 -8.17 -6.40 -10.04
CA LEU A 252 -8.26 -5.19 -10.86
C LEU A 252 -9.71 -4.74 -11.06
N CYS A 253 -10.61 -5.69 -11.36
CA CYS A 253 -12.03 -5.39 -11.50
C CYS A 253 -12.64 -4.88 -10.19
N ASP A 254 -12.31 -5.52 -9.06
CA ASP A 254 -12.82 -5.11 -7.75
C ASP A 254 -12.34 -3.71 -7.36
N ILE A 255 -11.07 -3.37 -7.59
CA ILE A 255 -10.52 -2.04 -7.33
C ILE A 255 -11.26 -0.97 -8.14
N ARG A 256 -11.45 -1.22 -9.45
CA ARG A 256 -12.14 -0.28 -10.36
C ARG A 256 -13.61 -0.05 -10.00
N ASN A 257 -14.24 -1.05 -9.41
CA ASN A 257 -15.63 -0.99 -8.96
C ASN A 257 -15.77 -0.54 -7.51
N ALA A 258 -14.69 -0.12 -6.86
CA ALA A 258 -14.65 0.25 -5.44
C ALA A 258 -15.28 -0.84 -4.55
N VAL A 259 -15.00 -2.10 -4.84
CA VAL A 259 -15.42 -3.23 -4.00
C VAL A 259 -14.47 -3.31 -2.81
N MET A 260 -15.01 -3.25 -1.60
CA MET A 260 -14.22 -3.33 -0.37
C MET A 260 -14.16 -4.75 0.19
N ASP A 261 -15.09 -5.60 -0.21
CA ASP A 261 -15.13 -7.01 0.13
C ASP A 261 -14.25 -7.84 -0.84
N GLN A 262 -12.93 -7.64 -0.77
CA GLN A 262 -11.96 -8.24 -1.68
C GLN A 262 -11.33 -9.50 -1.11
N ALA A 263 -11.23 -10.56 -1.93
CA ALA A 263 -10.52 -11.79 -1.60
C ALA A 263 -9.27 -12.01 -2.47
N SER A 264 -9.24 -11.48 -3.67
CA SER A 264 -8.24 -11.78 -4.70
C SER A 264 -6.89 -11.11 -4.42
N LEU A 265 -6.92 -9.84 -3.99
CA LEU A 265 -5.70 -9.03 -3.89
C LEU A 265 -4.76 -9.51 -2.78
N TRP A 266 -5.27 -9.83 -1.58
CA TRP A 266 -4.41 -10.37 -0.52
C TRP A 266 -3.91 -11.78 -0.83
N SER A 267 -4.72 -12.59 -1.55
CA SER A 267 -4.30 -13.91 -2.02
C SER A 267 -3.15 -13.79 -3.04
N LEU A 268 -3.25 -12.83 -3.95
CA LEU A 268 -2.19 -12.49 -4.89
C LEU A 268 -0.93 -11.98 -4.16
N ALA A 269 -1.12 -11.09 -3.18
CA ALA A 269 -0.02 -10.56 -2.36
C ALA A 269 0.76 -11.69 -1.67
N ALA A 270 0.06 -12.68 -1.11
CA ALA A 270 0.70 -13.84 -0.47
C ALA A 270 1.53 -14.67 -1.46
N MET A 271 1.07 -14.82 -2.70
CA MET A 271 1.83 -15.52 -3.75
C MET A 271 3.08 -14.73 -4.17
N LEU A 272 2.96 -13.41 -4.34
CA LEU A 272 4.06 -12.52 -4.71
C LEU A 272 5.14 -12.46 -3.62
N ASP A 273 4.76 -12.49 -2.34
CA ASP A 273 5.71 -12.57 -1.23
C ASP A 273 6.54 -13.85 -1.30
N GLY A 274 5.89 -15.01 -1.54
CA GLY A 274 6.56 -16.28 -1.75
C GLY A 274 7.52 -16.31 -2.93
N GLU A 275 7.28 -15.49 -3.97
CA GLU A 275 8.14 -15.34 -5.15
C GLU A 275 9.23 -14.27 -4.97
N GLY A 276 9.12 -13.49 -3.91
CA GLY A 276 10.13 -12.51 -3.57
C GLY A 276 9.85 -11.09 -4.01
N ASP A 277 8.69 -10.78 -4.60
CA ASP A 277 8.24 -9.41 -4.87
C ASP A 277 7.62 -8.78 -3.62
N ALA A 278 8.47 -8.46 -2.65
CA ALA A 278 8.03 -7.89 -1.38
C ALA A 278 7.43 -6.47 -1.52
N GLY A 279 7.81 -5.74 -2.56
CA GLY A 279 7.30 -4.39 -2.79
C GLY A 279 5.81 -4.42 -3.13
N ARG A 280 5.44 -5.16 -4.19
CA ARG A 280 4.03 -5.31 -4.58
C ARG A 280 3.23 -6.07 -3.53
N SER A 281 3.80 -7.14 -2.96
CA SER A 281 3.14 -7.91 -1.90
C SER A 281 2.72 -7.02 -0.73
N TYR A 282 3.61 -6.18 -0.22
CA TYR A 282 3.31 -5.25 0.85
C TYR A 282 2.23 -4.23 0.45
N HIS A 283 2.38 -3.61 -0.71
CA HIS A 283 1.43 -2.60 -1.20
C HIS A 283 0.03 -3.17 -1.41
N TYR A 284 -0.07 -4.40 -1.96
CA TYR A 284 -1.35 -5.05 -2.23
C TYR A 284 -2.05 -5.50 -0.95
N VAL A 285 -1.30 -6.06 0.01
CA VAL A 285 -1.91 -6.47 1.28
C VAL A 285 -2.32 -5.26 2.13
N GLU A 286 -1.56 -4.17 2.11
CA GLU A 286 -1.89 -2.92 2.80
C GLU A 286 -3.20 -2.33 2.26
N TYR A 287 -3.34 -2.24 0.94
CA TYR A 287 -4.56 -1.78 0.30
C TYR A 287 -5.75 -2.71 0.59
N SER A 288 -5.56 -4.02 0.49
CA SER A 288 -6.60 -5.01 0.80
C SER A 288 -7.04 -4.94 2.27
N TRP A 289 -6.10 -4.70 3.19
CA TRP A 289 -6.40 -4.48 4.61
C TRP A 289 -7.25 -3.22 4.83
N ALA A 290 -6.90 -2.12 4.17
CA ALA A 290 -7.67 -0.87 4.24
C ALA A 290 -9.11 -1.10 3.74
N CYS A 291 -9.29 -1.79 2.61
CA CYS A 291 -10.60 -2.15 2.08
C CYS A 291 -11.40 -3.03 3.06
N THR A 292 -10.79 -4.09 3.59
CA THR A 292 -11.44 -5.01 4.54
C THR A 292 -11.87 -4.29 5.82
N SER A 293 -11.04 -3.39 6.32
CA SER A 293 -11.35 -2.57 7.49
C SER A 293 -12.51 -1.61 7.22
N GLN A 294 -12.58 -1.03 6.03
CA GLN A 294 -13.69 -0.16 5.62
C GLN A 294 -14.99 -0.92 5.41
N PHE A 295 -14.93 -2.15 4.93
CA PHE A 295 -16.10 -3.02 4.76
C PHE A 295 -16.71 -3.46 6.08
N SER A 296 -15.95 -3.45 7.19
CA SER A 296 -16.36 -3.93 8.52
C SER A 296 -16.59 -5.45 8.59
N ALA A 297 -15.78 -6.23 7.87
CA ALA A 297 -15.81 -7.69 7.92
C ALA A 297 -14.85 -8.25 8.98
N HIS A 298 -15.37 -8.70 10.12
CA HIS A 298 -14.55 -9.22 11.21
C HIS A 298 -13.78 -10.49 10.84
N VAL A 299 -14.39 -11.41 10.11
CA VAL A 299 -13.77 -12.70 9.74
C VAL A 299 -12.68 -12.57 8.70
N ARG A 300 -12.85 -11.67 7.72
CA ARG A 300 -11.79 -11.43 6.72
C ARG A 300 -10.57 -10.75 7.32
N SER A 301 -10.76 -9.93 8.34
CA SER A 301 -9.65 -9.38 9.11
C SER A 301 -8.78 -10.50 9.73
N TRP A 302 -9.39 -11.59 10.19
CA TRP A 302 -8.68 -12.77 10.70
C TRP A 302 -7.85 -13.49 9.63
N THR A 303 -8.33 -13.53 8.39
CA THR A 303 -7.63 -14.17 7.27
C THR A 303 -6.51 -13.28 6.72
N VAL A 304 -6.74 -11.98 6.62
CA VAL A 304 -5.77 -11.03 6.09
C VAL A 304 -4.68 -10.69 7.12
N SER A 305 -5.01 -10.66 8.41
CA SER A 305 -4.06 -10.29 9.48
C SER A 305 -2.81 -11.18 9.54
N PRO A 306 -2.88 -12.51 9.48
CA PRO A 306 -1.68 -13.36 9.44
C PRO A 306 -0.83 -13.09 8.18
N VAL A 307 -1.47 -12.89 7.03
CA VAL A 307 -0.79 -12.58 5.76
C VAL A 307 -0.12 -11.22 5.85
N LEU A 308 -0.80 -10.22 6.37
CA LEU A 308 -0.24 -8.89 6.63
C LEU A 308 0.97 -8.98 7.57
N THR A 309 0.86 -9.75 8.65
CA THR A 309 1.95 -9.94 9.61
C THR A 309 3.16 -10.61 8.94
N MET A 310 2.94 -11.69 8.22
CA MET A 310 3.99 -12.43 7.51
C MET A 310 4.72 -11.53 6.48
N ILE A 311 3.96 -10.82 5.65
CA ILE A 311 4.51 -9.90 4.64
C ILE A 311 5.27 -8.76 5.30
N ASN A 312 4.73 -8.18 6.38
CA ASN A 312 5.39 -7.12 7.13
C ASN A 312 6.70 -7.59 7.76
N ASP A 313 6.74 -8.80 8.29
CA ASP A 313 7.95 -9.38 8.87
C ASP A 313 9.00 -9.68 7.79
N ASN A 314 8.58 -10.19 6.63
CA ASN A 314 9.45 -10.38 5.47
C ASN A 314 10.00 -9.06 4.94
N TYR A 315 9.18 -8.04 4.84
CA TYR A 315 9.58 -6.69 4.44
C TYR A 315 10.58 -6.08 5.43
N LYS A 316 10.29 -6.18 6.75
CA LYS A 316 11.21 -5.74 7.81
C LYS A 316 12.54 -6.49 7.77
N ALA A 317 12.51 -7.81 7.55
CA ALA A 317 13.73 -8.61 7.42
C ALA A 317 14.59 -8.19 6.22
N ARG A 318 13.95 -7.76 5.12
CA ARG A 318 14.67 -7.22 3.93
C ARG A 318 15.22 -5.82 4.20
N LEU A 319 14.44 -4.94 4.83
CA LEU A 319 14.90 -3.63 5.30
C LEU A 319 16.09 -3.79 6.25
N GLY A 320 16.02 -4.75 7.18
CA GLY A 320 17.12 -5.07 8.08
C GLY A 320 18.38 -5.51 7.34
N ARG A 321 18.23 -6.38 6.32
CA ARG A 321 19.36 -6.80 5.47
C ARG A 321 19.92 -5.64 4.64
N ALA A 322 19.07 -4.78 4.09
CA ALA A 322 19.50 -3.59 3.37
C ALA A 322 20.24 -2.62 4.29
N ASN A 323 19.72 -2.42 5.51
CA ASN A 323 20.33 -1.60 6.53
C ASN A 323 21.69 -2.17 6.99
N THR A 324 21.79 -3.49 7.15
CA THR A 324 23.07 -4.16 7.45
C THR A 324 24.10 -3.93 6.33
N ARG A 325 23.66 -4.01 5.06
CA ARG A 325 24.56 -3.70 3.91
C ARG A 325 25.00 -2.24 3.91
N LEU A 326 24.11 -1.31 4.28
CA LEU A 326 24.44 0.10 4.46
C LEU A 326 25.47 0.30 5.58
N TRP A 327 25.29 -0.38 6.72
CA TRP A 327 26.27 -0.34 7.82
C TRP A 327 27.64 -0.90 7.41
N ILE A 328 27.66 -1.99 6.63
CA ILE A 328 28.91 -2.53 6.07
C ILE A 328 29.56 -1.52 5.12
N LEU A 329 28.79 -0.85 4.26
CA LEU A 329 29.29 0.21 3.39
C LEU A 329 29.85 1.40 4.20
N VAL A 330 29.13 1.83 5.23
CA VAL A 330 29.58 2.90 6.14
C VAL A 330 30.88 2.50 6.85
N ALA A 331 30.96 1.25 7.34
CA ALA A 331 32.18 0.74 7.97
C ALA A 331 33.35 0.71 6.97
N LEU A 332 33.10 0.30 5.72
CA LEU A 332 34.10 0.30 4.64
C LEU A 332 34.58 1.72 4.30
N VAL A 333 33.66 2.67 4.17
CA VAL A 333 33.99 4.08 3.92
C VAL A 333 34.74 4.68 5.10
N SER A 334 34.33 4.36 6.32
CA SER A 334 35.04 4.80 7.54
C SER A 334 36.45 4.23 7.62
N LEU A 335 36.60 2.94 7.27
CA LEU A 335 37.93 2.32 7.20
C LEU A 335 38.83 2.96 6.13
N LEU A 336 38.24 3.25 4.95
CA LEU A 336 38.97 3.97 3.88
C LEU A 336 39.38 5.39 4.32
N ALA A 337 38.48 6.09 5.02
CA ALA A 337 38.78 7.40 5.59
C ALA A 337 39.91 7.33 6.62
N LEU A 338 39.92 6.31 7.49
CA LEU A 338 40.99 6.06 8.45
C LEU A 338 42.31 5.73 7.74
N LEU A 339 42.29 4.91 6.69
CA LEU A 339 43.46 4.61 5.89
C LEU A 339 44.00 5.84 5.17
N MET A 340 43.11 6.69 4.61
CA MET A 340 43.51 7.98 4.03
C MET A 340 44.08 8.93 5.05
N ALA A 341 43.50 9.00 6.25
CA ALA A 341 44.04 9.80 7.37
C ALA A 341 45.41 9.27 7.80
N GLY A 342 45.57 7.94 7.91
CA GLY A 342 46.86 7.30 8.19
C GLY A 342 47.91 7.59 7.11
N MET A 343 47.48 7.51 5.84
CA MET A 343 48.35 7.85 4.70
C MET A 343 48.73 9.35 4.69
N TYR A 344 47.76 10.21 5.02
CA TYR A 344 47.99 11.64 5.16
C TYR A 344 49.01 11.95 6.29
N LEU A 345 48.83 11.28 7.44
CA LEU A 345 49.77 11.41 8.56
C LEU A 345 51.17 10.88 8.21
N TYR A 346 51.23 9.74 7.50
CA TYR A 346 52.48 9.18 7.01
C TYR A 346 53.17 10.12 6.02
N VAL A 347 52.43 10.61 5.02
CA VAL A 347 52.95 11.58 4.04
C VAL A 347 53.37 12.89 4.73
N SER A 348 52.57 13.37 5.70
CA SER A 348 52.90 14.55 6.49
C SER A 348 54.18 14.37 7.30
N ARG A 349 54.33 13.19 7.94
CA ARG A 349 55.59 12.85 8.66
C ARG A 349 56.79 12.78 7.70
N LYS A 350 56.59 12.14 6.53
CA LYS A 350 57.66 12.09 5.51
C LYS A 350 57.98 13.45 4.93
N ARG A 351 56.95 14.32 4.72
CA ARG A 351 57.18 15.72 4.32
C ARG A 351 57.93 16.51 5.37
N ARG A 352 57.61 16.29 6.68
CA ARG A 352 58.36 16.91 7.78
C ARG A 352 59.83 16.43 7.83
N GLN A 353 60.07 15.12 7.68
CA GLN A 353 61.42 14.56 7.60
C GLN A 353 62.20 15.11 6.40
N LEU A 354 61.49 15.21 5.25
CA LEU A 354 62.09 15.79 4.04
C LEU A 354 62.35 17.28 4.20
N ALA A 355 61.46 18.00 4.91
CA ALA A 355 61.66 19.44 5.21
C ALA A 355 62.85 19.66 6.18
N ILE A 356 63.00 18.75 7.18
CA ILE A 356 64.16 18.80 8.10
C ILE A 356 65.46 18.50 7.33
N ALA A 357 65.46 17.42 6.50
CA ALA A 357 66.62 17.08 5.66
C ALA A 357 66.92 18.21 4.66
N ARG A 358 65.90 18.85 4.12
CA ARG A 358 66.01 19.98 3.21
C ARG A 358 66.56 21.24 3.92
N ASN A 359 66.14 21.42 5.19
CA ASN A 359 66.70 22.53 6.00
C ASN A 359 68.15 22.26 6.36
N MET A 360 68.54 21.01 6.69
CA MET A 360 69.98 20.67 6.93
C MET A 360 70.80 20.83 5.64
N LEU A 361 70.19 20.46 4.47
CA LEU A 361 70.88 20.70 3.20
C LEU A 361 71.01 22.20 2.88
N LYS A 362 69.99 22.98 3.30
CA LYS A 362 69.96 24.43 3.15
C LYS A 362 71.00 25.09 4.02
N GLU A 363 71.12 24.64 5.30
CA GLU A 363 72.14 25.12 6.23
C GLU A 363 73.56 24.79 5.74
N SER A 364 73.72 23.58 5.13
CA SER A 364 74.96 23.19 4.45
C SER A 364 75.23 24.01 3.18
N ASN A 365 74.21 24.42 2.47
CA ASN A 365 74.31 25.27 1.29
C ASN A 365 74.49 26.76 1.66
N ASP A 366 73.87 27.24 2.77
CA ASP A 366 74.04 28.62 3.24
C ASP A 366 75.46 28.94 3.66
N GLN A 367 76.24 27.94 4.06
CA GLN A 367 77.67 28.05 4.22
C GLN A 367 78.44 28.17 2.89
N LEU A 368 77.83 27.77 1.79
CA LEU A 368 78.47 27.84 0.46
C LEU A 368 78.06 29.08 -0.32
N VAL A 369 77.28 29.96 0.25
CA VAL A 369 76.64 30.93 -0.59
C VAL A 369 76.73 32.37 -0.17
N LEU A 370 77.46 32.99 -0.91
CA LEU A 370 77.34 34.39 -1.38
C LEU A 370 76.29 34.56 -2.52
N ARG A 371 75.26 33.76 -2.55
CA ARG A 371 74.21 33.82 -3.58
C ARG A 371 72.81 34.21 -3.03
N SER A 372 72.81 35.21 -2.15
CA SER A 372 71.61 35.62 -1.42
C SER A 372 70.58 36.41 -2.28
N GLN A 373 70.86 36.79 -3.51
CA GLN A 373 69.93 37.60 -4.28
C GLN A 373 68.92 36.82 -5.13
N GLU A 374 69.18 35.55 -5.48
CA GLU A 374 68.22 34.74 -6.19
C GLU A 374 67.19 34.06 -5.24
N LEU A 375 67.56 33.84 -3.97
CA LEU A 375 66.68 33.23 -2.99
C LEU A 375 65.52 34.14 -2.53
N ALA A 376 65.71 35.47 -2.57
CA ALA A 376 64.66 36.42 -2.18
C ALA A 376 63.47 36.36 -3.13
N LYS A 377 63.72 36.21 -4.44
CA LYS A 377 62.62 36.08 -5.44
C LYS A 377 61.87 34.77 -5.35
N ALA A 378 62.51 33.66 -4.96
CA ALA A 378 61.88 32.39 -4.77
C ALA A 378 61.01 32.33 -3.48
N ASN A 379 61.40 33.08 -2.45
CA ASN A 379 60.66 33.13 -1.19
C ASN A 379 59.30 33.89 -1.32
N ASP A 380 59.28 34.95 -2.14
CA ASP A 380 58.04 35.70 -2.37
C ASP A 380 57.00 34.86 -3.19
N HIS A 381 57.52 34.02 -4.07
CA HIS A 381 56.65 33.14 -4.86
C HIS A 381 56.05 32.00 -4.02
N LEU A 382 56.86 31.43 -3.09
CA LEU A 382 56.38 30.40 -2.15
C LEU A 382 55.35 30.94 -1.16
N LYS A 383 55.48 32.20 -0.74
CA LYS A 383 54.53 32.86 0.15
C LYS A 383 53.15 33.06 -0.51
N ALA A 384 53.17 33.46 -1.78
CA ALA A 384 51.92 33.59 -2.57
C ALA A 384 51.20 32.25 -2.75
N LEU A 385 51.96 31.16 -3.01
CA LEU A 385 51.38 29.82 -3.18
C LEU A 385 50.82 29.25 -1.86
N ASN A 386 51.49 29.54 -0.72
CA ASN A 386 51.01 29.11 0.60
C ASN A 386 49.72 29.83 1.03
N THR A 387 49.56 31.09 0.60
CA THR A 387 48.32 31.83 0.85
C THR A 387 47.14 31.24 0.08
N GLN A 388 47.37 30.84 -1.16
CA GLN A 388 46.33 30.15 -1.96
C GLN A 388 45.96 28.75 -1.42
N LEU A 389 46.98 27.99 -0.95
CA LEU A 389 46.75 26.66 -0.34
C LEU A 389 46.02 26.76 1.01
N SER A 390 46.26 27.79 1.80
CA SER A 390 45.58 28.03 3.08
C SER A 390 44.07 28.31 2.86
N VAL A 391 43.74 29.11 1.85
CA VAL A 391 42.35 29.40 1.50
C VAL A 391 41.61 28.12 1.03
N LEU A 392 42.28 27.29 0.22
CA LEU A 392 41.68 26.06 -0.29
C LEU A 392 41.43 25.01 0.81
N ASN A 393 42.38 24.88 1.75
CA ASN A 393 42.22 23.96 2.87
C ASN A 393 41.12 24.39 3.86
N THR A 394 40.91 25.69 4.03
CA THR A 394 39.82 26.20 4.87
C THR A 394 38.45 25.89 4.25
N GLN A 395 38.33 26.11 2.96
CA GLN A 395 37.08 25.78 2.22
C GLN A 395 36.78 24.27 2.23
N LEU A 396 37.81 23.42 2.12
CA LEU A 396 37.65 21.97 2.15
C LEU A 396 37.21 21.46 3.53
N SER A 397 37.79 22.03 4.59
CA SER A 397 37.47 21.70 5.98
C SER A 397 36.03 22.08 6.34
N GLU A 398 35.58 23.23 5.87
CA GLU A 398 34.21 23.70 6.11
C GLU A 398 33.16 22.86 5.38
N SER A 399 33.44 22.47 4.15
CA SER A 399 32.58 21.55 3.38
C SER A 399 32.46 20.16 4.03
N ASN A 400 33.56 19.64 4.58
CA ASN A 400 33.56 18.33 5.25
C ASN A 400 32.81 18.37 6.59
N ARG A 401 32.92 19.44 7.37
CA ARG A 401 32.18 19.61 8.62
C ARG A 401 30.68 19.61 8.41
N VAL A 402 30.19 20.27 7.37
CA VAL A 402 28.76 20.29 7.02
C VAL A 402 28.26 18.89 6.64
N LYS A 403 29.07 18.12 5.88
CA LYS A 403 28.72 16.72 5.53
C LYS A 403 28.65 15.81 6.75
N GLU A 404 29.56 15.93 7.69
CA GLU A 404 29.59 15.10 8.92
C GLU A 404 28.39 15.40 9.83
N GLU A 405 28.02 16.66 9.97
CA GLU A 405 26.83 17.06 10.74
C GLU A 405 25.54 16.51 10.10
N TYR A 406 25.49 16.52 8.78
CA TYR A 406 24.34 15.99 8.01
C TYR A 406 24.18 14.48 8.21
N ILE A 407 25.27 13.73 8.10
CA ILE A 407 25.30 12.28 8.32
C ILE A 407 24.91 11.94 9.76
N GLY A 408 25.38 12.69 10.73
CA GLY A 408 25.06 12.48 12.15
C GLY A 408 23.56 12.61 12.45
N LYS A 409 22.91 13.64 11.95
CA LYS A 409 21.47 13.84 12.10
C LYS A 409 20.63 12.77 11.39
N PHE A 410 21.09 12.32 10.21
CA PHE A 410 20.43 11.23 9.48
C PHE A 410 20.46 9.91 10.27
N PHE A 411 21.60 9.57 10.89
CA PHE A 411 21.71 8.37 11.72
C PHE A 411 20.86 8.42 12.99
N THR A 412 20.77 9.58 13.63
CA THR A 412 19.89 9.76 14.80
C THR A 412 18.45 9.48 14.42
N LEU A 413 18.00 10.00 13.29
CA LEU A 413 16.64 9.81 12.78
C LEU A 413 16.34 8.34 12.46
N CYS A 414 17.29 7.64 11.82
CA CYS A 414 17.18 6.21 11.55
C CYS A 414 17.11 5.38 12.84
N SER A 415 17.90 5.74 13.85
CA SER A 415 17.91 5.05 15.15
C SER A 415 16.58 5.20 15.89
N GLU A 416 16.03 6.41 15.94
CA GLU A 416 14.73 6.67 16.55
C GLU A 416 13.59 5.88 15.89
N TYR A 417 13.68 5.71 14.56
CA TYR A 417 12.67 4.94 13.82
C TYR A 417 12.76 3.44 14.11
N ILE A 418 13.98 2.91 14.28
CA ILE A 418 14.22 1.51 14.67
C ILE A 418 13.70 1.25 16.09
N ASP A 419 13.96 2.16 17.02
CA ASP A 419 13.49 2.03 18.41
C ASP A 419 11.97 2.03 18.50
N LYS A 420 11.29 2.84 17.71
CA LYS A 420 9.84 2.88 17.62
C LYS A 420 9.25 1.56 17.07
N LEU A 421 9.87 1.02 16.02
CA LEU A 421 9.48 -0.28 15.47
C LEU A 421 9.65 -1.41 16.49
N ASP A 422 10.73 -1.38 17.27
CA ASP A 422 10.97 -2.40 18.30
C ASP A 422 9.99 -2.28 19.46
N GLN A 423 9.67 -1.07 19.90
CA GLN A 423 8.62 -0.83 20.90
C GLN A 423 7.25 -1.34 20.43
N PHE A 424 6.91 -1.12 19.16
CA PHE A 424 5.69 -1.65 18.57
C PHE A 424 5.68 -3.18 18.57
N ARG A 425 6.79 -3.81 18.14
CA ARG A 425 6.98 -5.27 18.20
C ARG A 425 6.80 -5.83 19.62
N ILE A 426 7.42 -5.19 20.62
CA ILE A 426 7.32 -5.59 22.03
C ILE A 426 5.87 -5.48 22.51
N LYS A 427 5.17 -4.40 22.16
CA LYS A 427 3.77 -4.16 22.51
C LYS A 427 2.85 -5.24 21.92
N VAL A 428 3.05 -5.60 20.66
CA VAL A 428 2.34 -6.67 19.97
C VAL A 428 2.61 -8.04 20.64
N ASN A 429 3.90 -8.37 20.85
CA ASN A 429 4.28 -9.63 21.47
C ASN A 429 3.74 -9.79 22.91
N ARG A 430 3.75 -8.71 23.70
CA ARG A 430 3.20 -8.71 25.06
C ARG A 430 1.70 -8.97 25.05
N LYS A 431 0.96 -8.37 24.15
CA LYS A 431 -0.49 -8.56 24.03
C LYS A 431 -0.84 -9.92 23.43
N MET A 432 -0.04 -10.46 22.52
CA MET A 432 -0.18 -11.84 22.04
C MET A 432 0.00 -12.87 23.16
N ARG A 433 1.05 -12.72 23.98
CA ARG A 433 1.28 -13.62 25.12
C ARG A 433 0.20 -13.54 26.20
N ALA A 434 -0.46 -12.40 26.30
CA ALA A 434 -1.56 -12.18 27.24
C ALA A 434 -2.92 -12.64 26.67
N HIS A 435 -2.97 -13.27 25.50
CA HIS A 435 -4.20 -13.68 24.80
C HIS A 435 -5.24 -12.55 24.62
N GLN A 436 -4.78 -11.30 24.56
CA GLN A 436 -5.62 -10.12 24.37
C GLN A 436 -5.81 -9.82 22.87
N THR A 437 -6.52 -10.72 22.19
CA THR A 437 -6.75 -10.66 20.73
C THR A 437 -7.55 -9.45 20.31
N ASP A 438 -8.54 -9.05 21.10
CA ASP A 438 -9.39 -7.87 20.82
C ASP A 438 -8.61 -6.56 20.93
N ASP A 439 -7.70 -6.49 21.87
CA ASP A 439 -6.81 -5.35 22.03
C ASP A 439 -5.75 -5.28 20.93
N LEU A 440 -5.27 -6.42 20.44
CA LEU A 440 -4.37 -6.49 19.28
C LEU A 440 -5.09 -6.01 18.00
N PHE A 441 -6.33 -6.41 17.84
CA PHE A 441 -7.18 -5.98 16.73
C PHE A 441 -7.44 -4.46 16.77
N ARG A 442 -7.72 -3.90 17.95
CA ARG A 442 -7.85 -2.45 18.14
C ARG A 442 -6.55 -1.69 17.81
N ILE A 443 -5.40 -2.22 18.23
CA ILE A 443 -4.10 -1.60 17.93
C ILE A 443 -3.79 -1.64 16.44
N SER A 444 -4.16 -2.73 15.74
CA SER A 444 -3.95 -2.85 14.29
C SER A 444 -4.90 -1.99 13.45
N GLN A 445 -6.06 -1.60 14.01
CA GLN A 445 -7.03 -0.71 13.37
C GLN A 445 -6.88 0.76 13.75
N ASN A 446 -5.97 1.07 14.66
CA ASN A 446 -5.83 2.44 15.16
C ASN A 446 -5.07 3.31 14.14
N GLU A 447 -5.84 4.06 13.35
CA GLU A 447 -5.29 5.08 12.43
C GLU A 447 -4.58 6.23 13.17
N GLU A 448 -4.97 6.53 14.42
CA GLU A 448 -4.32 7.56 15.25
C GLU A 448 -2.82 7.30 15.41
N MET A 449 -2.43 6.04 15.60
CA MET A 449 -1.02 5.68 15.74
C MET A 449 -0.22 5.98 14.45
N LYS A 450 -0.83 5.82 13.27
CA LYS A 450 -0.20 6.18 11.99
C LYS A 450 -0.13 7.69 11.82
N GLU A 451 -1.17 8.41 12.23
CA GLU A 451 -1.19 9.87 12.18
C GLU A 451 -0.17 10.49 13.15
N GLU A 452 -0.03 9.95 14.36
CA GLU A 452 1.01 10.36 15.32
C GLU A 452 2.41 10.12 14.79
N GLU A 453 2.66 8.95 14.18
CA GLU A 453 3.98 8.63 13.62
C GLU A 453 4.31 9.51 12.39
N LEU A 454 3.34 9.78 11.54
CA LEU A 454 3.48 10.72 10.43
C LEU A 454 3.72 12.14 10.91
N ALA A 455 3.00 12.56 11.95
CA ALA A 455 3.21 13.87 12.56
C ALA A 455 4.63 13.99 13.15
N GLY A 456 5.13 12.94 13.80
CA GLY A 456 6.49 12.84 14.30
C GLY A 456 7.54 12.89 13.19
N LEU A 457 7.34 12.15 12.11
CA LEU A 457 8.22 12.17 10.93
C LEU A 457 8.31 13.58 10.33
N PHE A 458 7.15 14.25 10.18
CA PHE A 458 7.12 15.59 9.63
C PHE A 458 7.73 16.62 10.56
N ALA A 459 7.52 16.50 11.87
CA ALA A 459 8.16 17.39 12.85
C ALA A 459 9.69 17.26 12.82
N ASN A 460 10.21 16.04 12.73
CA ASN A 460 11.64 15.79 12.60
C ASN A 460 12.19 16.34 11.27
N PHE A 461 11.50 16.10 10.17
CA PHE A 461 11.87 16.67 8.87
C PHE A 461 11.91 18.19 8.92
N ASP A 462 10.85 18.82 9.44
CA ASP A 462 10.74 20.28 9.54
C ASP A 462 11.89 20.86 10.36
N SER A 463 12.16 20.26 11.52
CA SER A 463 13.24 20.68 12.42
C SER A 463 14.61 20.60 11.76
N ILE A 464 14.92 19.46 11.11
CA ILE A 464 16.20 19.25 10.42
C ILE A 464 16.32 20.21 9.25
N PHE A 465 15.26 20.35 8.46
CA PHE A 465 15.27 21.21 7.29
C PHE A 465 15.46 22.69 7.65
N LEU A 466 14.73 23.19 8.66
CA LEU A 466 14.84 24.57 9.12
C LEU A 466 16.19 24.84 9.81
N HIS A 467 16.81 23.82 10.40
CA HIS A 467 18.17 23.96 10.92
C HIS A 467 19.21 24.07 9.78
N LEU A 468 19.02 23.32 8.70
CA LEU A 468 19.87 23.37 7.51
C LEU A 468 19.69 24.67 6.71
N PHE A 469 18.47 25.17 6.69
CA PHE A 469 18.10 26.37 5.95
C PHE A 469 17.34 27.36 6.85
N PRO A 470 18.04 28.03 7.80
CA PRO A 470 17.37 28.88 8.81
C PRO A 470 16.53 30.01 8.21
N ASN A 471 16.94 30.53 7.06
CA ASN A 471 16.28 31.65 6.37
C ASN A 471 15.26 31.17 5.31
N PHE A 472 15.07 29.85 5.14
CA PHE A 472 14.27 29.28 4.05
C PHE A 472 12.87 29.88 3.96
N MET A 473 12.19 30.06 5.08
CA MET A 473 10.83 30.62 5.08
C MET A 473 10.79 32.08 4.59
N ALA A 474 11.80 32.86 4.94
CA ALA A 474 11.92 34.24 4.49
C ALA A 474 12.20 34.30 2.99
N ASP A 475 13.16 33.51 2.53
CA ASP A 475 13.58 33.45 1.11
C ASP A 475 12.47 32.87 0.24
N PHE A 476 11.77 31.82 0.72
CA PHE A 476 10.63 31.25 0.03
C PHE A 476 9.48 32.23 -0.10
N ASN A 477 9.13 32.95 0.97
CA ASN A 477 8.10 33.98 0.94
C ASN A 477 8.47 35.16 0.03
N ALA A 478 9.74 35.42 -0.21
CA ALA A 478 10.18 36.40 -1.19
C ALA A 478 9.88 35.99 -2.65
N LEU A 479 9.72 34.70 -2.91
CA LEU A 479 9.31 34.17 -4.22
C LEU A 479 7.79 34.25 -4.47
N LEU A 480 6.98 34.47 -3.41
CA LEU A 480 5.52 34.51 -3.49
C LEU A 480 5.00 35.95 -3.58
N LYS A 481 3.85 36.10 -4.23
CA LYS A 481 3.12 37.38 -4.26
C LYS A 481 2.73 37.80 -2.83
N PRO A 482 2.74 39.10 -2.50
CA PRO A 482 2.51 39.58 -1.13
C PRO A 482 1.23 39.04 -0.47
N GLU A 483 0.15 38.91 -1.24
CA GLU A 483 -1.16 38.42 -0.80
C GLU A 483 -1.19 36.89 -0.59
N HIS A 484 -0.15 36.19 -0.98
CA HIS A 484 -0.06 34.72 -0.91
C HIS A 484 1.09 34.21 -0.03
N ARG A 485 1.74 35.13 0.70
CA ARG A 485 2.80 34.73 1.64
C ARG A 485 2.26 33.86 2.75
N ILE A 486 3.03 32.83 3.06
CA ILE A 486 2.64 31.81 4.04
C ILE A 486 3.20 32.24 5.41
N LEU A 487 2.30 32.48 6.36
CA LEU A 487 2.68 32.72 7.74
C LEU A 487 2.98 31.38 8.43
N GLN A 488 4.06 31.33 9.16
CA GLN A 488 4.41 30.17 9.98
C GLN A 488 3.47 30.17 11.19
N THR A 489 2.54 29.21 11.24
CA THR A 489 1.48 29.17 12.25
C THR A 489 1.96 28.66 13.61
N GLU A 490 2.99 27.79 13.62
CA GLU A 490 3.65 27.28 14.83
C GLU A 490 5.17 27.32 14.63
N GLN A 491 5.90 27.72 15.70
CA GLN A 491 7.35 27.79 15.65
C GLN A 491 7.95 26.40 15.39
N GLY A 492 8.66 26.23 14.28
CA GLY A 492 9.33 24.97 13.93
C GLY A 492 8.53 23.99 13.08
N LYS A 493 7.29 24.28 12.69
CA LYS A 493 6.52 23.43 11.79
C LYS A 493 6.32 24.06 10.41
N LEU A 494 6.53 23.26 9.38
CA LEU A 494 6.28 23.65 7.99
C LEU A 494 4.85 23.24 7.56
N PRO A 495 4.07 24.14 6.96
CA PRO A 495 2.86 23.74 6.25
C PRO A 495 3.16 22.75 5.12
N THR A 496 2.20 21.93 4.76
CA THR A 496 2.36 20.91 3.68
C THR A 496 2.85 21.54 2.37
N ASP A 497 2.32 22.71 2.01
CA ASP A 497 2.76 23.46 0.83
C ASP A 497 4.28 23.72 0.89
N VAL A 498 4.78 24.10 2.04
CA VAL A 498 6.19 24.44 2.24
C VAL A 498 7.07 23.19 2.32
N ARG A 499 6.57 22.08 2.90
CA ARG A 499 7.31 20.79 2.90
C ARG A 499 7.54 20.27 1.49
N ILE A 500 6.56 20.41 0.59
CA ILE A 500 6.74 20.05 -0.82
C ILE A 500 7.90 20.82 -1.43
N VAL A 501 7.94 22.12 -1.17
CA VAL A 501 8.99 23.00 -1.69
C VAL A 501 10.34 22.72 -1.02
N ALA A 502 10.32 22.38 0.27
CA ALA A 502 11.51 21.94 1.01
C ALA A 502 12.13 20.66 0.42
N LEU A 503 11.28 19.70 0.03
CA LEU A 503 11.73 18.47 -0.65
C LEU A 503 12.33 18.78 -2.02
N ILE A 504 11.72 19.66 -2.80
CA ILE A 504 12.26 20.14 -4.08
C ILE A 504 13.63 20.79 -3.85
N ARG A 505 13.77 21.62 -2.81
CA ARG A 505 15.04 22.25 -2.44
C ARG A 505 16.13 21.21 -2.12
N LEU A 506 15.78 20.07 -1.53
CA LEU A 506 16.68 18.95 -1.27
C LEU A 506 16.97 18.08 -2.50
N GLY A 507 16.44 18.44 -3.67
CA GLY A 507 16.63 17.70 -4.92
C GLY A 507 15.65 16.53 -5.12
N ILE A 508 14.59 16.48 -4.33
CA ILE A 508 13.49 15.53 -4.51
C ILE A 508 12.39 16.27 -5.27
N ASP A 509 12.52 16.33 -6.60
CA ASP A 509 11.62 17.06 -7.49
C ASP A 509 10.53 16.18 -8.13
N ASP A 510 10.70 14.87 -8.05
CA ASP A 510 9.72 13.89 -8.53
C ASP A 510 8.45 13.89 -7.66
N SER A 511 7.30 14.19 -8.29
CA SER A 511 6.01 14.27 -7.58
C SER A 511 5.57 12.94 -6.96
N SER A 512 5.98 11.81 -7.51
CA SER A 512 5.67 10.49 -6.96
C SER A 512 6.47 10.24 -5.67
N LYS A 513 7.76 10.59 -5.66
CA LYS A 513 8.60 10.50 -4.47
C LYS A 513 8.14 11.46 -3.37
N ILE A 514 7.74 12.68 -3.74
CA ILE A 514 7.17 13.65 -2.79
C ILE A 514 5.85 13.12 -2.20
N ALA A 515 5.01 12.52 -3.05
CA ALA A 515 3.75 11.92 -2.64
C ALA A 515 3.96 10.75 -1.67
N GLU A 516 4.93 9.88 -1.96
CA GLU A 516 5.32 8.76 -1.11
C GLU A 516 5.80 9.26 0.26
N PHE A 517 6.70 10.25 0.29
CA PHE A 517 7.22 10.81 1.54
C PHE A 517 6.14 11.49 2.38
N LEU A 518 5.22 12.23 1.75
CA LEU A 518 4.16 12.96 2.43
C LEU A 518 2.89 12.13 2.64
N HIS A 519 2.86 10.88 2.18
CA HIS A 519 1.69 9.99 2.22
C HIS A 519 0.44 10.59 1.55
N TYR A 520 0.64 11.29 0.44
CA TYR A 520 -0.43 11.81 -0.41
C TYR A 520 -0.49 11.05 -1.75
N SER A 521 -1.57 11.25 -2.50
CA SER A 521 -1.61 10.78 -3.88
C SER A 521 -0.71 11.67 -4.76
N PRO A 522 -0.05 11.13 -5.81
CA PRO A 522 0.72 11.94 -6.75
C PRO A 522 -0.09 13.10 -7.33
N ASN A 523 -1.37 12.87 -7.58
CA ASN A 523 -2.28 13.90 -8.10
C ASN A 523 -2.49 15.04 -7.10
N THR A 524 -2.51 14.72 -5.82
CA THR A 524 -2.56 15.73 -4.74
C THR A 524 -1.31 16.61 -4.77
N ILE A 525 -0.12 16.03 -4.92
CA ILE A 525 1.13 16.78 -5.02
C ILE A 525 1.17 17.65 -6.26
N TYR A 526 0.73 17.14 -7.41
CA TYR A 526 0.61 17.95 -8.63
C TYR A 526 -0.28 19.17 -8.42
N ASN A 527 -1.40 19.01 -7.75
CA ASN A 527 -2.31 20.11 -7.44
C ASN A 527 -1.66 21.14 -6.50
N TYR A 528 -0.93 20.70 -5.48
CA TYR A 528 -0.18 21.58 -4.59
C TYR A 528 0.90 22.37 -5.35
N ARG A 529 1.69 21.71 -6.16
CA ARG A 529 2.74 22.34 -6.98
C ARG A 529 2.14 23.36 -7.96
N ALA A 530 1.07 22.99 -8.66
CA ALA A 530 0.38 23.89 -9.58
C ALA A 530 -0.16 25.13 -8.85
N ARG A 531 -0.75 24.93 -7.67
CA ARG A 531 -1.25 26.01 -6.81
C ARG A 531 -0.12 26.92 -6.32
N LEU A 532 1.00 26.35 -5.91
CA LEU A 532 2.15 27.13 -5.46
C LEU A 532 2.76 27.92 -6.62
N LYS A 533 2.94 27.31 -7.80
CA LYS A 533 3.40 28.02 -9.01
C LYS A 533 2.46 29.18 -9.39
N SER A 534 1.16 29.05 -9.18
CA SER A 534 0.20 30.13 -9.45
C SER A 534 0.34 31.32 -8.49
N LYS A 535 0.82 31.08 -7.27
CA LYS A 535 1.06 32.07 -6.21
C LYS A 535 2.43 32.74 -6.33
N ALA A 536 3.33 32.17 -7.11
CA ALA A 536 4.68 32.71 -7.30
C ALA A 536 4.68 34.01 -8.12
N ILE A 537 5.69 34.83 -7.87
CA ILE A 537 5.94 36.07 -8.64
C ILE A 537 6.36 35.68 -10.08
N ARG A 538 7.24 34.68 -10.22
CA ARG A 538 7.66 34.12 -11.51
C ARG A 538 7.23 32.66 -11.58
N ARG A 539 6.27 32.39 -12.44
CA ARG A 539 5.64 31.06 -12.50
C ARG A 539 6.51 30.02 -13.22
N GLU A 540 7.26 30.43 -14.24
CA GLU A 540 7.98 29.52 -15.13
C GLU A 540 9.22 28.91 -14.47
N ASP A 541 9.97 29.69 -13.73
CA ASP A 541 11.24 29.32 -13.08
C ASP A 541 11.14 29.19 -11.56
N PHE A 542 9.91 29.07 -11.04
CA PHE A 542 9.67 29.03 -9.59
C PHE A 542 10.43 27.91 -8.87
N GLU A 543 10.40 26.69 -9.40
CA GLU A 543 11.08 25.55 -8.77
C GLU A 543 12.60 25.64 -8.90
N ASP A 544 13.11 26.20 -10.00
CA ASP A 544 14.53 26.47 -10.17
C ASP A 544 15.01 27.51 -9.14
N GLN A 545 14.22 28.56 -8.89
CA GLN A 545 14.52 29.54 -7.85
C GLN A 545 14.47 28.94 -6.45
N VAL A 546 13.54 28.03 -6.19
CA VAL A 546 13.49 27.27 -4.94
C VAL A 546 14.77 26.45 -4.72
N CYS A 547 15.28 25.81 -5.76
CA CYS A 547 16.53 25.06 -5.69
C CYS A 547 17.75 25.91 -5.35
N LEU A 548 17.67 27.20 -5.56
CA LEU A 548 18.74 28.14 -5.27
C LEU A 548 18.68 28.75 -3.86
N ILE A 549 17.59 28.59 -3.12
CA ILE A 549 17.46 29.12 -1.75
C ILE A 549 18.57 28.55 -0.84
N GLY A 550 19.36 29.41 -0.23
CA GLY A 550 20.42 29.01 0.69
C GLY A 550 21.62 28.31 0.04
N SER A 551 21.74 28.29 -1.29
CA SER A 551 23.00 28.00 -1.94
C SER A 551 23.87 29.26 -1.78
N ALA A 552 24.95 29.14 -1.01
CA ALA A 552 25.95 30.21 -0.94
C ALA A 552 26.46 30.50 -2.35
N GLY A 553 26.19 31.73 -2.84
CA GLY A 553 26.76 32.26 -4.07
C GLY A 553 28.28 32.41 -3.97
#